data_6b32cab9bf000e4688f823307efb29a0
#
_entry.id   6b32cab9bf000e4688f823307efb29a0
#
_cell.length_a   1.000
_cell.length_b   1.000
_cell.length_c   1.000
_cell.angle_alpha   90.00
_cell.angle_beta   90.00
_cell.angle_gamma   90.00
#
_symmetry.space_group_name_H-M   'P 1'
#
loop_
_entity.id
_entity.type
_entity.pdbx_description
1 polymer ?
#
loop_
_entity_poly.entity_id
_entity_poly.type
_entity_poly.pdbx_seq_one_letter_code
_entity_poly.pdbx_strand_id
1 'polypeptide(L)'
;MNYEETYRRSIDEPEAFWGEEARRIHWHTPPKQVLDYSNPPFRRWFVGGETNLCYNAVDRHLADRPDQLALVAVSTETNVTREITYRQLHREVNDFAAVLQHLGVGKGDRVVIYMPNMAEAVFAMLAC
;
A
#
# COMPACT_ATOMS: atom_id res chain seq x y z
N MET A 1 -20.36 7.53 12.58
CA MET A 1 -20.01 6.29 13.31
C MET A 1 -18.84 6.64 14.22
N ASN A 2 -18.93 6.37 15.51
CA ASN A 2 -17.83 6.60 16.43
C ASN A 2 -16.87 5.39 16.43
N TYR A 3 -15.72 5.53 17.11
CA TYR A 3 -14.69 4.47 17.13
C TYR A 3 -15.23 3.13 17.64
N GLU A 4 -15.99 3.16 18.74
CA GLU A 4 -16.49 1.94 19.39
C GLU A 4 -17.48 1.17 18.50
N GLU A 5 -18.38 1.88 17.83
CA GLU A 5 -19.32 1.30 16.86
C GLU A 5 -18.58 0.68 15.67
N THR A 6 -17.59 1.41 15.12
CA THR A 6 -16.76 0.91 14.01
C THR A 6 -15.99 -0.34 14.42
N TYR A 7 -15.36 -0.31 15.59
CA TYR A 7 -14.62 -1.46 16.12
C TYR A 7 -15.53 -2.67 16.33
N ARG A 8 -16.67 -2.49 17.02
CA ARG A 8 -17.62 -3.60 17.24
C ARG A 8 -18.09 -4.20 15.92
N ARG A 9 -18.50 -3.37 14.98
CA ARG A 9 -18.95 -3.84 13.66
C ARG A 9 -17.87 -4.61 12.91
N SER A 10 -16.60 -4.21 13.01
CA SER A 10 -15.48 -4.91 12.37
C SER A 10 -15.23 -6.32 12.93
N ILE A 11 -15.67 -6.58 14.17
CA ILE A 11 -15.51 -7.87 14.86
C ILE A 11 -16.78 -8.73 14.74
N ASP A 12 -17.96 -8.12 14.91
CA ASP A 12 -19.24 -8.84 14.96
C ASP A 12 -19.76 -9.18 13.56
N GLU A 13 -19.48 -8.29 12.58
CA GLU A 13 -19.88 -8.43 11.17
C GLU A 13 -18.69 -8.32 10.21
N PRO A 14 -17.63 -9.13 10.38
CA PRO A 14 -16.36 -8.92 9.67
C PRO A 14 -16.50 -8.98 8.15
N GLU A 15 -17.29 -9.90 7.62
CA GLU A 15 -17.46 -10.05 6.17
C GLU A 15 -18.16 -8.85 5.54
N ALA A 16 -19.24 -8.36 6.16
CA ALA A 16 -19.97 -7.19 5.69
C ALA A 16 -19.11 -5.92 5.81
N PHE A 17 -18.51 -5.70 6.97
CA PHE A 17 -17.70 -4.53 7.25
C PHE A 17 -16.48 -4.43 6.31
N TRP A 18 -15.67 -5.48 6.23
CA TRP A 18 -14.48 -5.48 5.39
C TRP A 18 -14.80 -5.53 3.90
N GLY A 19 -15.95 -6.09 3.52
CA GLY A 19 -16.46 -6.02 2.15
C GLY A 19 -16.84 -4.60 1.72
N GLU A 20 -17.40 -3.79 2.62
CA GLU A 20 -17.64 -2.36 2.38
C GLU A 20 -16.33 -1.56 2.27
N GLU A 21 -15.41 -1.76 3.21
CA GLU A 21 -14.11 -1.08 3.20
C GLU A 21 -13.26 -1.43 1.97
N ALA A 22 -13.34 -2.68 1.51
CA ALA A 22 -12.66 -3.15 0.30
C ALA A 22 -13.08 -2.39 -0.98
N ARG A 23 -14.24 -1.75 -1.01
CA ARG A 23 -14.67 -0.90 -2.15
C ARG A 23 -13.83 0.35 -2.33
N ARG A 24 -13.08 0.76 -1.31
CA ARG A 24 -12.13 1.89 -1.37
C ARG A 24 -10.83 1.52 -2.06
N ILE A 25 -10.56 0.22 -2.18
CA ILE A 25 -9.36 -0.31 -2.82
C ILE A 25 -9.65 -0.53 -4.31
N HIS A 26 -8.69 -0.15 -5.15
CA HIS A 26 -8.71 -0.55 -6.55
C HIS A 26 -8.19 -1.98 -6.66
N TRP A 27 -9.01 -2.86 -7.20
CA TRP A 27 -8.70 -4.26 -7.46
C TRP A 27 -8.46 -4.47 -8.96
N HIS A 28 -7.37 -5.10 -9.34
CA HIS A 28 -7.19 -5.61 -10.70
C HIS A 28 -8.13 -6.78 -10.96
N THR A 29 -8.24 -7.67 -9.96
CA THR A 29 -9.22 -8.74 -9.94
C THR A 29 -10.00 -8.63 -8.63
N PRO A 30 -11.31 -8.31 -8.64
CA PRO A 30 -12.10 -8.26 -7.42
C PRO A 30 -12.12 -9.61 -6.70
N PRO A 31 -12.13 -9.61 -5.35
CA PRO A 31 -12.22 -10.84 -4.58
C PRO A 31 -13.57 -11.54 -4.80
N LYS A 32 -13.55 -12.86 -4.86
CA LYS A 32 -14.74 -13.71 -4.97
C LYS A 32 -15.45 -13.86 -3.63
N GLN A 33 -14.70 -13.78 -2.55
CA GLN A 33 -15.17 -13.95 -1.18
C GLN A 33 -14.35 -13.04 -0.27
N VAL A 34 -15.01 -12.32 0.64
CA VAL A 34 -14.34 -11.39 1.57
C VAL A 34 -13.60 -12.14 2.65
N LEU A 35 -14.22 -13.14 3.24
CA LEU A 35 -13.65 -13.95 4.32
C LEU A 35 -13.95 -15.43 4.09
N ASP A 36 -12.92 -16.25 4.06
CA ASP A 36 -13.01 -17.70 4.11
C ASP A 36 -12.48 -18.20 5.47
N TYR A 37 -13.37 -18.82 6.25
CA TYR A 37 -13.05 -19.44 7.54
C TYR A 37 -13.40 -20.92 7.55
N SER A 38 -13.28 -21.59 6.40
CA SER A 38 -13.55 -23.03 6.25
C SER A 38 -12.54 -23.93 6.97
N ASN A 39 -11.35 -23.40 7.33
CA ASN A 39 -10.29 -24.15 8.03
C ASN A 39 -9.82 -23.41 9.30
N PRO A 40 -10.61 -23.36 10.39
CA PRO A 40 -10.22 -22.72 11.63
C PRO A 40 -8.93 -23.32 12.25
N PRO A 41 -8.07 -22.51 12.89
CA PRO A 41 -8.19 -21.08 13.19
C PRO A 41 -7.73 -20.16 12.04
N PHE A 42 -7.36 -20.71 10.89
CA PHE A 42 -6.80 -19.95 9.78
C PHE A 42 -7.91 -19.25 8.99
N ARG A 43 -7.75 -17.93 8.82
CA ARG A 43 -8.65 -17.09 8.01
C ARG A 43 -7.94 -16.68 6.73
N ARG A 44 -8.68 -16.72 5.63
CA ARG A 44 -8.23 -16.19 4.33
C ARG A 44 -9.12 -15.02 3.96
N TRP A 45 -8.49 -13.88 3.74
CA TRP A 45 -9.17 -12.65 3.38
C TRP A 45 -9.10 -12.37 1.88
N PHE A 46 -10.18 -11.81 1.34
CA PHE A 46 -10.28 -11.35 -0.05
C PHE A 46 -9.83 -12.40 -1.06
N VAL A 47 -10.39 -13.60 -0.94
CA VAL A 47 -9.99 -14.77 -1.71
C VAL A 47 -10.12 -14.54 -3.21
N GLY A 48 -9.01 -14.73 -3.94
CA GLY A 48 -8.92 -14.53 -5.39
C GLY A 48 -8.86 -13.06 -5.81
N GLY A 49 -8.81 -12.12 -4.85
CA GLY A 49 -8.58 -10.70 -5.14
C GLY A 49 -7.11 -10.44 -5.48
N GLU A 50 -6.88 -9.57 -6.47
CA GLU A 50 -5.55 -9.10 -6.85
C GLU A 50 -5.54 -7.57 -6.87
N THR A 51 -4.56 -6.98 -6.19
CA THR A 51 -4.37 -5.54 -6.13
C THR A 51 -2.88 -5.19 -6.09
N ASN A 52 -2.56 -3.94 -6.34
CA ASN A 52 -1.20 -3.42 -6.21
C ASN A 52 -1.20 -2.28 -5.19
N LEU A 53 -0.28 -2.33 -4.22
CA LEU A 53 -0.16 -1.35 -3.17
C LEU A 53 0.25 0.02 -3.73
N CYS A 54 1.28 0.05 -4.59
CA CYS A 54 1.78 1.29 -5.17
C CYS A 54 0.71 1.98 -6.00
N TYR A 55 -0.02 1.24 -6.85
CA TYR A 55 -1.13 1.79 -7.61
C TYR A 55 -2.16 2.47 -6.70
N ASN A 56 -2.57 1.81 -5.62
CA ASN A 56 -3.54 2.37 -4.68
C ASN A 56 -3.01 3.57 -3.90
N ALA A 57 -1.74 3.56 -3.53
CA ALA A 57 -1.13 4.61 -2.72
C ALA A 57 -0.65 5.81 -3.55
N VAL A 58 -0.25 5.61 -4.80
CA VAL A 58 0.44 6.62 -5.62
C VAL A 58 -0.23 6.82 -6.96
N ASP A 59 -0.22 5.82 -7.84
CA ASP A 59 -0.52 5.99 -9.28
C ASP A 59 -1.93 6.52 -9.53
N ARG A 60 -2.93 5.98 -8.83
CA ARG A 60 -4.34 6.38 -8.97
C ARG A 60 -4.59 7.86 -8.64
N HIS A 61 -3.66 8.51 -7.95
CA HIS A 61 -3.79 9.92 -7.55
C HIS A 61 -3.13 10.90 -8.52
N LEU A 62 -2.37 10.41 -9.50
CA LEU A 62 -1.66 11.26 -10.44
C LEU A 62 -2.56 12.04 -11.38
N ALA A 63 -3.73 11.49 -11.73
CA ALA A 63 -4.68 12.15 -12.60
C ALA A 63 -5.29 13.42 -11.95
N ASP A 64 -5.62 13.31 -10.66
CA ASP A 64 -6.42 14.32 -9.96
C ASP A 64 -5.57 15.29 -9.12
N ARG A 65 -4.46 14.80 -8.56
CA ARG A 65 -3.64 15.57 -7.59
C ARG A 65 -2.14 15.30 -7.66
N PRO A 66 -1.53 15.40 -8.86
CA PRO A 66 -0.11 15.06 -9.04
C PRO A 66 0.85 15.92 -8.22
N ASP A 67 0.51 17.18 -8.02
CA ASP A 67 1.36 18.17 -7.34
C ASP A 67 1.00 18.34 -5.85
N GLN A 68 0.03 17.56 -5.34
CA GLN A 68 -0.27 17.51 -3.92
C GLN A 68 0.88 16.80 -3.17
N LEU A 69 1.16 17.29 -1.96
CA LEU A 69 2.12 16.68 -1.06
C LEU A 69 1.72 15.24 -0.69
N ALA A 70 2.59 14.29 -0.96
CA ALA A 70 2.38 12.87 -0.70
C ALA A 70 3.23 12.36 0.48
N LEU A 71 4.44 12.88 0.66
CA LEU A 71 5.38 12.45 1.68
C LEU A 71 6.18 13.63 2.21
N VAL A 72 6.33 13.71 3.53
CA VAL A 72 7.25 14.62 4.21
C VAL A 72 8.30 13.80 4.95
N ALA A 73 9.55 13.96 4.58
CA ALA A 73 10.66 13.34 5.26
C ALA A 73 11.41 14.40 6.08
N VAL A 74 11.50 14.18 7.39
CA VAL A 74 12.16 15.07 8.33
C VAL A 74 13.36 14.36 8.94
N SER A 75 14.55 14.97 8.79
CA SER A 75 15.77 14.51 9.45
C SER A 75 16.11 15.47 10.59
N THR A 76 16.11 14.96 11.80
CA THR A 76 16.52 15.74 12.99
C THR A 76 18.04 15.83 13.11
N GLU A 77 18.77 14.95 12.47
CA GLU A 77 20.25 14.96 12.47
C GLU A 77 20.83 16.06 11.56
N THR A 78 20.20 16.24 10.39
CA THR A 78 20.64 17.22 9.38
C THR A 78 19.80 18.49 9.36
N ASN A 79 18.71 18.55 10.13
CA ASN A 79 17.69 19.61 10.10
C ASN A 79 17.11 19.86 8.69
N VAL A 80 17.02 18.81 7.88
CA VAL A 80 16.48 18.90 6.53
C VAL A 80 15.07 18.34 6.51
N THR A 81 14.15 19.10 5.91
CA THR A 81 12.80 18.64 5.56
C THR A 81 12.69 18.53 4.04
N ARG A 82 12.27 17.37 3.54
CA ARG A 82 11.99 17.14 2.13
C ARG A 82 10.48 16.96 1.96
N GLU A 83 9.89 17.77 1.11
CA GLU A 83 8.49 17.66 0.69
C GLU A 83 8.45 16.99 -0.70
N ILE A 84 7.70 15.92 -0.82
CA ILE A 84 7.65 15.07 -2.03
C ILE A 84 6.20 14.99 -2.47
N THR A 85 5.91 15.46 -3.69
CA THR A 85 4.58 15.38 -4.30
C THR A 85 4.30 13.97 -4.84
N TYR A 86 3.03 13.67 -5.17
CA TYR A 86 2.66 12.39 -5.81
C TYR A 86 3.45 12.16 -7.10
N ARG A 87 3.62 13.18 -7.93
CA ARG A 87 4.40 13.11 -9.16
C ARG A 87 5.87 12.76 -8.90
N GLN A 88 6.47 13.38 -7.90
CA GLN A 88 7.85 13.10 -7.52
C GLN A 88 7.99 11.70 -6.93
N LEU A 89 7.09 11.31 -6.01
CA LEU A 89 7.08 9.99 -5.42
C LEU A 89 6.94 8.89 -6.50
N HIS A 90 6.01 9.06 -7.43
CA HIS A 90 5.84 8.14 -8.55
C HIS A 90 7.11 7.96 -9.36
N ARG A 91 7.83 9.05 -9.68
CA ARG A 91 9.10 8.97 -10.42
C ARG A 91 10.14 8.20 -9.64
N GLU A 92 10.38 8.55 -8.37
CA GLU A 92 11.36 7.87 -7.51
C GLU A 92 11.08 6.36 -7.37
N VAL A 93 9.81 6.00 -7.22
CA VAL A 93 9.37 4.60 -7.13
C VAL A 93 9.63 3.86 -8.44
N ASN A 94 9.31 4.45 -9.59
CA ASN A 94 9.56 3.82 -10.89
C ASN A 94 11.05 3.66 -11.18
N ASP A 95 11.86 4.66 -10.86
CA ASP A 95 13.32 4.59 -11.02
C ASP A 95 13.90 3.46 -10.16
N PHE A 96 13.42 3.33 -8.92
CA PHE A 96 13.84 2.25 -8.03
C PHE A 96 13.37 0.87 -8.54
N ALA A 97 12.13 0.76 -9.01
CA ALA A 97 11.60 -0.47 -9.59
C ALA A 97 12.39 -0.91 -10.82
N ALA A 98 12.79 0.03 -11.68
CA ALA A 98 13.63 -0.26 -12.84
C ALA A 98 15.01 -0.81 -12.43
N VAL A 99 15.60 -0.31 -11.35
CA VAL A 99 16.86 -0.85 -10.80
C VAL A 99 16.66 -2.27 -10.29
N LEU A 100 15.58 -2.55 -9.54
CA LEU A 100 15.29 -3.91 -9.06
C LEU A 100 15.11 -4.89 -10.21
N GLN A 101 14.38 -4.50 -11.26
CA GLN A 101 14.21 -5.32 -12.46
C GLN A 101 15.54 -5.58 -13.18
N HIS A 102 16.40 -4.55 -13.30
CA HIS A 102 17.73 -4.70 -13.89
C HIS A 102 18.60 -5.68 -13.10
N LEU A 103 18.43 -5.73 -11.78
CA LEU A 103 19.13 -6.69 -10.90
C LEU A 103 18.50 -8.11 -10.93
N GLY A 104 17.44 -8.31 -11.72
CA GLY A 104 16.81 -9.60 -11.90
C GLY A 104 15.72 -9.92 -10.85
N VAL A 105 15.30 -8.95 -10.03
CA VAL A 105 14.21 -9.13 -9.07
C VAL A 105 12.89 -9.25 -9.82
N GLY A 106 12.12 -10.30 -9.53
CA GLY A 106 10.86 -10.59 -10.17
C GLY A 106 9.75 -10.97 -9.19
N LYS A 107 8.55 -11.19 -9.73
CA LYS A 107 7.37 -11.57 -8.93
C LYS A 107 7.63 -12.83 -8.11
N GLY A 108 7.45 -12.72 -6.80
CA GLY A 108 7.66 -13.82 -5.84
C GLY A 108 9.01 -13.78 -5.12
N ASP A 109 9.92 -12.92 -5.53
CA ASP A 109 11.17 -12.70 -4.81
C ASP A 109 10.94 -11.96 -3.49
N ARG A 110 11.83 -12.17 -2.55
CA ARG A 110 11.82 -11.50 -1.24
C ARG A 110 12.95 -10.49 -1.19
N VAL A 111 12.59 -9.22 -1.09
CA VAL A 111 13.52 -8.11 -0.95
C VAL A 111 13.59 -7.70 0.51
N VAL A 112 14.81 -7.62 1.06
CA VAL A 112 15.06 -7.11 2.41
C VAL A 112 15.45 -5.65 2.33
N ILE A 113 14.71 -4.79 2.98
CA ILE A 113 15.01 -3.36 3.09
C ILE A 113 15.74 -3.14 4.43
N TYR A 114 17.04 -2.82 4.36
CA TYR A 114 17.87 -2.50 5.52
C TYR A 114 18.32 -1.04 5.44
N MET A 115 17.41 -0.15 5.84
CA MET A 115 17.59 1.30 5.77
C MET A 115 17.10 1.96 7.06
N PRO A 116 17.64 3.12 7.45
CA PRO A 116 17.07 3.94 8.51
C PRO A 116 15.71 4.51 8.07
N ASN A 117 15.03 5.23 8.98
CA ASN A 117 13.75 5.86 8.68
C ASN A 117 13.94 7.08 7.77
N MET A 118 13.94 6.87 6.47
CA MET A 118 14.19 7.85 5.42
C MET A 118 13.21 7.67 4.25
N ALA A 119 13.08 8.67 3.38
CA ALA A 119 12.15 8.63 2.26
C ALA A 119 12.43 7.46 1.30
N GLU A 120 13.70 7.14 1.10
CA GLU A 120 14.16 6.07 0.21
C GLU A 120 13.67 4.67 0.65
N ALA A 121 13.46 4.46 1.96
CA ALA A 121 12.85 3.23 2.47
C ALA A 121 11.39 3.08 1.99
N VAL A 122 10.64 4.20 1.89
CA VAL A 122 9.29 4.22 1.33
C VAL A 122 9.31 3.94 -0.17
N PHE A 123 10.28 4.54 -0.89
CA PHE A 123 10.42 4.27 -2.34
C PHE A 123 10.72 2.80 -2.60
N ALA A 124 11.65 2.21 -1.85
CA ALA A 124 11.99 0.80 -1.95
C ALA A 124 10.80 -0.12 -1.67
N MET A 125 10.02 0.19 -0.63
CA MET A 125 8.82 -0.59 -0.26
C MET A 125 7.74 -0.52 -1.36
N LEU A 126 7.52 0.65 -1.96
CA LEU A 126 6.51 0.84 -3.01
C LEU A 126 6.96 0.28 -4.37
N ALA A 127 8.28 0.17 -4.60
CA ALA A 127 8.87 -0.36 -5.83
C ALA A 127 8.85 -1.90 -5.90
N CYS A 128 8.74 -2.59 -4.75
CA CYS A 128 8.62 -4.04 -4.65
C CYS A 128 7.20 -4.52 -4.94
#